data_e792bac5fae906ddbd07d5e664dcd613
#
_entry.id   e792bac5fae906ddbd07d5e664dcd613
#
_cell.length_a   1.000
_cell.length_b   1.000
_cell.length_c   1.000
_cell.angle_alpha   90.00
_cell.angle_beta   90.00
_cell.angle_gamma   90.00
#
_symmetry.space_group_name_H-M   'P 1'
#
loop_
_entity.id
_entity.type
_entity.pdbx_description
1 polymer ?
#
loop_
_entity_poly.entity_id
_entity_poly.type
_entity_poly.pdbx_seq_one_letter_code
_entity_poly.pdbx_strand_id
1 'polypeptide(L)'
;MRYELYYWSTIQGRGEFVRLALEEAGADYIDVARKRGDKATAKLIARKSQKHPPFAPPILKAGKLVIAQTANILFYLGPRLGLAPKDEAGQLWAHQLQLTITDLVVEIHDTHHPVTSWLYFEEQVPSAKRRTQDFWRYRVPKILGYFETVLARSGGNYLTGRKLSYVDLSLFQIVEGLRHAFPKRMKRFEKKIPRVIALHDRV
;
A
#
# COMPACT_ATOMS: atom_id res chain seq x y z
N MET A 1 -4.42 -12.44 -19.33
CA MET A 1 -3.58 -13.32 -18.45
C MET A 1 -4.20 -13.27 -17.09
N ARG A 2 -4.44 -14.42 -16.48
CA ARG A 2 -4.98 -14.48 -15.14
C ARG A 2 -3.87 -14.37 -14.09
N TYR A 3 -4.04 -13.47 -13.13
CA TYR A 3 -3.12 -13.31 -12.00
C TYR A 3 -3.54 -14.15 -10.80
N GLU A 4 -2.60 -14.51 -9.92
CA GLU A 4 -2.87 -15.13 -8.63
C GLU A 4 -2.21 -14.26 -7.55
N LEU A 5 -3.05 -13.66 -6.67
CA LEU A 5 -2.58 -12.90 -5.52
C LEU A 5 -2.57 -13.78 -4.27
N TYR A 6 -1.44 -13.85 -3.60
CA TYR A 6 -1.26 -14.54 -2.34
C TYR A 6 -1.03 -13.53 -1.22
N TYR A 7 -1.94 -13.49 -0.28
CA TYR A 7 -1.84 -12.69 0.94
C TYR A 7 -2.58 -13.40 2.08
N TRP A 8 -2.84 -12.74 3.20
CA TRP A 8 -3.66 -13.29 4.29
C TRP A 8 -5.13 -13.00 4.02
N SER A 9 -6.02 -13.98 4.30
CA SER A 9 -7.44 -13.91 3.93
C SER A 9 -8.24 -12.91 4.79
N THR A 10 -7.84 -12.74 6.05
CA THR A 10 -8.60 -12.00 7.08
C THR A 10 -8.23 -10.53 7.22
N ILE A 11 -7.17 -10.09 6.58
CA ILE A 11 -6.67 -8.71 6.69
C ILE A 11 -6.51 -8.04 5.32
N GLN A 12 -6.72 -6.74 5.28
CA GLN A 12 -6.40 -5.91 4.12
C GLN A 12 -4.88 -5.77 3.96
N GLY A 13 -4.22 -5.17 4.94
CA GLY A 13 -2.78 -5.03 5.05
C GLY A 13 -2.09 -4.60 3.75
N ARG A 14 -0.88 -5.10 3.53
CA ARG A 14 -0.10 -4.79 2.32
C ARG A 14 -0.66 -5.41 1.04
N GLY A 15 -1.54 -6.41 1.14
CA GLY A 15 -2.22 -7.02 0.00
C GLY A 15 -3.26 -6.12 -0.65
N GLU A 16 -3.88 -5.22 0.13
CA GLU A 16 -4.95 -4.36 -0.36
C GLU A 16 -4.49 -3.39 -1.45
N PHE A 17 -3.28 -2.87 -1.36
CA PHE A 17 -2.69 -2.03 -2.42
C PHE A 17 -2.66 -2.73 -3.78
N VAL A 18 -2.41 -4.04 -3.78
CA VAL A 18 -2.40 -4.86 -5.00
C VAL A 18 -3.82 -5.18 -5.45
N ARG A 19 -4.74 -5.48 -4.51
CA ARG A 19 -6.16 -5.71 -4.83
C ARG A 19 -6.77 -4.51 -5.52
N LEU A 20 -6.60 -3.32 -4.95
CA LEU A 20 -7.12 -2.08 -5.52
C LEU A 20 -6.64 -1.87 -6.97
N ALA A 21 -5.37 -2.12 -7.26
CA ALA A 21 -4.86 -2.00 -8.62
C ALA A 21 -5.44 -3.04 -9.59
N LEU A 22 -5.68 -4.26 -9.12
CA LEU A 22 -6.28 -5.32 -9.94
C LEU A 22 -7.78 -5.07 -10.18
N GLU A 23 -8.51 -4.63 -9.15
CA GLU A 23 -9.94 -4.31 -9.23
C GLU A 23 -10.20 -3.09 -10.11
N GLU A 24 -9.45 -2.00 -9.90
CA GLU A 24 -9.58 -0.78 -10.72
C GLU A 24 -9.37 -1.04 -12.21
N ALA A 25 -8.44 -1.92 -12.52
CA ALA A 25 -8.17 -2.29 -13.91
C ALA A 25 -9.13 -3.35 -14.48
N GLY A 26 -10.06 -3.89 -13.70
CA GLY A 26 -10.89 -5.03 -14.09
C GLY A 26 -10.08 -6.27 -14.46
N ALA A 27 -8.92 -6.48 -13.82
CA ALA A 27 -8.02 -7.56 -14.16
C ALA A 27 -8.57 -8.92 -13.74
N ASP A 28 -8.41 -9.95 -14.60
CA ASP A 28 -8.73 -11.32 -14.21
C ASP A 28 -7.70 -11.85 -13.19
N TYR A 29 -8.14 -12.02 -11.95
CA TYR A 29 -7.27 -12.55 -10.89
C TYR A 29 -8.01 -13.43 -9.88
N ILE A 30 -7.24 -14.20 -9.12
CA ILE A 30 -7.71 -14.95 -7.96
C ILE A 30 -6.99 -14.42 -6.71
N ASP A 31 -7.72 -14.00 -5.70
CA ASP A 31 -7.20 -13.91 -4.33
C ASP A 31 -7.16 -15.32 -3.73
N VAL A 32 -5.96 -15.90 -3.75
CA VAL A 32 -5.78 -17.34 -3.47
C VAL A 32 -6.12 -17.65 -2.02
N ALA A 33 -5.72 -16.83 -1.07
CA ALA A 33 -5.98 -17.09 0.34
C ALA A 33 -7.47 -16.93 0.67
N ARG A 34 -8.15 -15.93 0.12
CA ARG A 34 -9.60 -15.76 0.30
C ARG A 34 -10.39 -16.91 -0.29
N LYS A 35 -9.91 -17.52 -1.38
CA LYS A 35 -10.57 -18.65 -2.04
C LYS A 35 -10.18 -20.02 -1.49
N ARG A 36 -8.93 -20.23 -1.04
CA ARG A 36 -8.33 -21.53 -0.72
C ARG A 36 -7.73 -21.61 0.69
N GLY A 37 -7.81 -20.53 1.48
CA GLY A 37 -7.24 -20.41 2.82
C GLY A 37 -5.75 -20.05 2.84
N ASP A 38 -5.30 -19.59 3.99
CA ASP A 38 -3.94 -19.06 4.22
C ASP A 38 -2.82 -20.11 4.04
N LYS A 39 -3.15 -21.39 4.21
CA LYS A 39 -2.23 -22.51 3.96
C LYS A 39 -1.64 -22.49 2.55
N ALA A 40 -2.38 -21.98 1.56
CA ALA A 40 -1.88 -21.85 0.18
C ALA A 40 -0.74 -20.84 0.08
N THR A 41 -0.85 -19.70 0.79
CA THR A 41 0.19 -18.69 0.87
C THR A 41 1.42 -19.20 1.61
N ALA A 42 1.22 -19.83 2.78
CA ALA A 42 2.31 -20.43 3.55
C ALA A 42 3.07 -21.50 2.74
N LYS A 43 2.35 -22.36 2.01
CA LYS A 43 2.95 -23.38 1.12
C LYS A 43 3.80 -22.76 0.00
N LEU A 44 3.34 -21.64 -0.58
CA LEU A 44 4.10 -20.96 -1.61
C LEU A 44 5.41 -20.38 -1.05
N ILE A 45 5.38 -19.75 0.12
CA ILE A 45 6.58 -19.21 0.79
C ILE A 45 7.58 -20.30 1.14
N ALA A 46 7.10 -21.41 1.70
CA ALA A 46 7.94 -22.55 2.15
C ALA A 46 8.54 -23.37 0.99
N ARG A 47 8.19 -23.10 -0.26
CA ARG A 47 8.61 -23.90 -1.43
C ARG A 47 10.10 -23.74 -1.72
N LYS A 48 10.91 -24.73 -1.33
CA LYS A 48 12.37 -24.76 -1.47
C LYS A 48 12.89 -24.75 -2.92
N SER A 49 12.08 -25.16 -3.91
CA SER A 49 12.48 -25.23 -5.32
C SER A 49 12.41 -23.92 -6.08
N GLN A 50 12.12 -22.80 -5.42
CA GLN A 50 12.08 -21.50 -6.07
C GLN A 50 13.49 -20.93 -6.22
N LYS A 51 13.89 -20.56 -7.45
CA LYS A 51 15.16 -19.87 -7.71
C LYS A 51 15.23 -18.50 -7.03
N HIS A 52 14.09 -17.80 -6.99
CA HIS A 52 13.95 -16.49 -6.35
C HIS A 52 12.80 -16.55 -5.33
N PRO A 53 13.07 -17.00 -4.09
CA PRO A 53 12.03 -17.18 -3.09
C PRO A 53 11.50 -15.82 -2.60
N PRO A 54 10.17 -15.66 -2.47
CA PRO A 54 9.61 -14.47 -1.85
C PRO A 54 9.87 -14.51 -0.33
N PHE A 55 10.25 -13.37 0.22
CA PHE A 55 10.48 -13.24 1.67
C PHE A 55 9.17 -13.33 2.46
N ALA A 56 8.14 -12.60 2.00
CA ALA A 56 6.85 -12.51 2.66
C ALA A 56 5.75 -12.10 1.66
N PRO A 57 4.45 -12.33 1.97
CA PRO A 57 3.36 -11.80 1.15
C PRO A 57 3.21 -10.27 1.31
N PRO A 58 2.62 -9.56 0.32
CA PRO A 58 1.94 -10.10 -0.85
C PRO A 58 2.89 -10.69 -1.89
N ILE A 59 2.40 -11.73 -2.58
CA ILE A 59 3.08 -12.37 -3.70
C ILE A 59 2.10 -12.42 -4.87
N LEU A 60 2.54 -11.98 -6.04
CA LEU A 60 1.81 -12.08 -7.28
C LEU A 60 2.43 -13.16 -8.17
N LYS A 61 1.59 -14.09 -8.66
CA LYS A 61 1.98 -14.95 -9.78
C LYS A 61 1.37 -14.41 -11.07
N ALA A 62 2.23 -14.22 -12.08
CA ALA A 62 1.87 -13.78 -13.40
C ALA A 62 2.46 -14.78 -14.43
N GLY A 63 1.70 -15.83 -14.75
CA GLY A 63 2.19 -16.97 -15.50
C GLY A 63 3.33 -17.69 -14.76
N LYS A 64 4.54 -17.67 -15.33
CA LYS A 64 5.74 -18.28 -14.73
C LYS A 64 6.46 -17.35 -13.72
N LEU A 65 6.13 -16.05 -13.71
CA LEU A 65 6.75 -15.08 -12.81
C LEU A 65 6.16 -15.19 -11.42
N VAL A 66 7.02 -15.10 -10.40
CA VAL A 66 6.67 -14.95 -8.99
C VAL A 66 7.28 -13.65 -8.52
N ILE A 67 6.44 -12.68 -8.15
CA ILE A 67 6.83 -11.31 -7.81
C ILE A 67 6.38 -11.06 -6.39
N ALA A 68 7.26 -10.55 -5.54
CA ALA A 68 6.96 -10.15 -4.18
C ALA A 68 7.30 -8.67 -3.95
N GLN A 69 6.96 -8.16 -2.76
CA GLN A 69 7.03 -6.75 -2.37
C GLN A 69 5.95 -5.90 -3.06
N THR A 70 5.10 -5.27 -2.28
CA THR A 70 3.97 -4.45 -2.76
C THR A 70 4.39 -3.45 -3.83
N ALA A 71 5.43 -2.66 -3.58
CA ALA A 71 5.90 -1.65 -4.52
C ALA A 71 6.40 -2.27 -5.84
N ASN A 72 7.11 -3.41 -5.77
CA ASN A 72 7.59 -4.13 -6.95
C ASN A 72 6.44 -4.76 -7.76
N ILE A 73 5.43 -5.32 -7.07
CA ILE A 73 4.23 -5.85 -7.73
C ILE A 73 3.49 -4.73 -8.46
N LEU A 74 3.31 -3.57 -7.82
CA LEU A 74 2.63 -2.42 -8.41
C LEU A 74 3.43 -1.82 -9.58
N PHE A 75 4.75 -1.77 -9.47
CA PHE A 75 5.63 -1.36 -10.57
C PHE A 75 5.51 -2.28 -11.79
N TYR A 76 5.38 -3.59 -11.55
CA TYR A 76 5.13 -4.58 -12.62
C TYR A 76 3.72 -4.44 -13.23
N LEU A 77 2.69 -4.27 -12.40
CA LEU A 77 1.29 -4.20 -12.84
C LEU A 77 0.95 -2.87 -13.51
N GLY A 78 1.44 -1.76 -12.98
CA GLY A 78 1.05 -0.42 -13.39
C GLY A 78 1.07 -0.18 -14.89
N PRO A 79 2.20 -0.37 -15.60
CA PRO A 79 2.25 -0.20 -17.05
C PRO A 79 1.37 -1.18 -17.82
N ARG A 80 1.20 -2.42 -17.31
CA ARG A 80 0.42 -3.49 -17.95
C ARG A 80 -1.08 -3.29 -17.85
N LEU A 81 -1.50 -2.62 -16.78
CA LEU A 81 -2.91 -2.35 -16.49
C LEU A 81 -3.32 -0.91 -16.84
N GLY A 82 -2.42 -0.11 -17.43
CA GLY A 82 -2.73 1.29 -17.74
C GLY A 82 -2.76 2.22 -16.51
N LEU A 83 -2.24 1.75 -15.38
CA LEU A 83 -2.21 2.46 -14.09
C LEU A 83 -0.83 3.07 -13.80
N ALA A 84 -0.06 3.41 -14.82
CA ALA A 84 1.21 4.13 -14.70
C ALA A 84 1.43 5.03 -15.92
N PRO A 85 2.27 6.08 -15.80
CA PRO A 85 2.75 6.82 -16.95
C PRO A 85 3.43 5.91 -17.99
N LYS A 86 3.40 6.33 -19.26
CA LYS A 86 3.97 5.52 -20.34
C LYS A 86 5.49 5.66 -20.46
N ASP A 87 6.02 6.84 -20.13
CA ASP A 87 7.44 7.16 -20.19
C ASP A 87 8.17 6.70 -18.93
N GLU A 88 9.46 6.42 -19.08
CA GLU A 88 10.31 5.89 -18.01
C GLU A 88 10.41 6.86 -16.82
N ALA A 89 10.57 8.15 -17.08
CA ALA A 89 10.69 9.17 -16.02
C ALA A 89 9.42 9.22 -15.17
N GLY A 90 8.25 9.17 -15.79
CA GLY A 90 6.96 9.09 -15.11
C GLY A 90 6.79 7.79 -14.31
N GLN A 91 7.25 6.65 -14.84
CA GLN A 91 7.21 5.37 -14.13
C GLN A 91 8.13 5.37 -12.89
N LEU A 92 9.33 5.92 -13.02
CA LEU A 92 10.27 6.08 -11.90
C LEU A 92 9.70 7.05 -10.85
N TRP A 93 9.05 8.13 -11.28
CA TRP A 93 8.36 9.05 -10.37
C TRP A 93 7.23 8.37 -9.60
N ALA A 94 6.35 7.64 -10.27
CA ALA A 94 5.29 6.87 -9.61
C ALA A 94 5.87 5.84 -8.63
N HIS A 95 6.95 5.17 -9.00
CA HIS A 95 7.61 4.20 -8.13
C HIS A 95 8.26 4.85 -6.90
N GLN A 96 8.90 6.00 -7.05
CA GLN A 96 9.45 6.79 -5.93
C GLN A 96 8.35 7.17 -4.91
N LEU A 97 7.20 7.62 -5.39
CA LEU A 97 6.04 7.91 -4.52
C LEU A 97 5.53 6.66 -3.81
N GLN A 98 5.49 5.52 -4.52
CA GLN A 98 5.09 4.25 -3.93
C GLN A 98 6.06 3.76 -2.85
N LEU A 99 7.35 3.96 -3.02
CA LEU A 99 8.35 3.63 -1.99
C LEU A 99 8.15 4.49 -0.74
N THR A 100 7.84 5.77 -0.90
CA THR A 100 7.49 6.66 0.23
C THR A 100 6.24 6.18 0.98
N ILE A 101 5.22 5.67 0.25
CA ILE A 101 4.05 5.04 0.87
C ILE A 101 4.44 3.75 1.60
N THR A 102 5.34 2.96 1.03
CA THR A 102 5.81 1.72 1.65
C THR A 102 6.49 1.99 3.01
N ASP A 103 7.31 3.04 3.09
CA ASP A 103 7.92 3.48 4.35
C ASP A 103 6.85 3.91 5.37
N LEU A 104 5.85 4.69 4.92
CA LEU A 104 4.75 5.11 5.78
C LEU A 104 3.95 3.92 6.34
N VAL A 105 3.73 2.87 5.55
CA VAL A 105 3.05 1.64 6.02
C VAL A 105 3.80 0.99 7.17
N VAL A 106 5.14 0.98 7.14
CA VAL A 106 5.95 0.48 8.27
C VAL A 106 5.75 1.35 9.49
N GLU A 107 5.80 2.66 9.34
CA GLU A 107 5.60 3.59 10.46
C GLU A 107 4.20 3.49 11.08
N ILE A 108 3.15 3.24 10.25
CA ILE A 108 1.79 2.99 10.73
C ILE A 108 1.76 1.68 11.54
N HIS A 109 2.35 0.61 11.03
CA HIS A 109 2.43 -0.67 11.73
C HIS A 109 3.11 -0.52 13.11
N ASP A 110 4.20 0.22 13.17
CA ASP A 110 4.95 0.45 14.40
C ASP A 110 4.19 1.27 15.45
N THR A 111 3.09 1.95 15.10
CA THR A 111 2.24 2.61 16.09
C THR A 111 1.50 1.60 16.98
N HIS A 112 1.32 0.37 16.51
CA HIS A 112 0.64 -0.71 17.24
C HIS A 112 1.62 -1.79 17.72
N HIS A 113 2.74 -1.99 17.00
CA HIS A 113 3.77 -2.98 17.31
C HIS A 113 5.18 -2.35 17.37
N PRO A 114 5.41 -1.38 18.28
CA PRO A 114 6.66 -0.60 18.30
C PRO A 114 7.88 -1.37 18.83
N VAL A 115 7.67 -2.39 19.64
CA VAL A 115 8.75 -3.19 20.22
C VAL A 115 9.05 -4.40 19.33
N THR A 116 8.01 -5.16 18.99
CA THR A 116 8.11 -6.32 18.09
C THR A 116 6.74 -6.74 17.58
N SER A 117 6.71 -7.31 16.38
CA SER A 117 5.49 -7.88 15.78
C SER A 117 5.04 -9.21 16.41
N TRP A 118 5.85 -9.80 17.32
CA TRP A 118 5.52 -11.05 18.01
C TRP A 118 4.72 -10.85 19.29
N LEU A 119 4.71 -9.64 19.85
CA LEU A 119 3.91 -9.28 21.00
C LEU A 119 2.53 -8.80 20.56
N TYR A 120 1.52 -9.10 21.36
CA TYR A 120 0.21 -8.49 21.19
C TYR A 120 0.26 -7.00 21.56
N PHE A 121 -0.71 -6.23 21.03
CA PHE A 121 -0.79 -4.80 21.31
C PHE A 121 -0.86 -4.49 22.82
N GLU A 122 -1.61 -5.31 23.56
CA GLU A 122 -1.83 -5.19 25.00
C GLU A 122 -0.54 -5.28 25.81
N GLU A 123 0.44 -6.03 25.30
CA GLU A 123 1.76 -6.23 25.96
C GLU A 123 2.72 -5.07 25.74
N GLN A 124 2.42 -4.15 24.81
CA GLN A 124 3.30 -3.05 24.45
C GLN A 124 2.62 -1.67 24.41
N VAL A 125 1.46 -1.52 25.07
CA VAL A 125 0.65 -0.30 25.07
C VAL A 125 1.42 0.98 25.44
N PRO A 126 2.30 1.03 26.47
CA PRO A 126 3.06 2.25 26.79
C PRO A 126 3.94 2.72 25.63
N SER A 127 4.67 1.80 24.99
CA SER A 127 5.53 2.08 23.82
C SER A 127 4.70 2.48 22.61
N ALA A 128 3.58 1.81 22.37
CA ALA A 128 2.63 2.13 21.30
C ALA A 128 2.05 3.53 21.43
N LYS A 129 1.68 3.96 22.64
CA LYS A 129 1.22 5.32 22.89
C LYS A 129 2.29 6.36 22.57
N ARG A 130 3.53 6.14 23.03
CA ARG A 130 4.66 7.04 22.75
C ARG A 130 4.96 7.11 21.24
N ARG A 131 5.04 5.97 20.56
CA ARG A 131 5.27 5.90 19.10
C ARG A 131 4.16 6.59 18.32
N THR A 132 2.89 6.40 18.72
CA THR A 132 1.74 7.06 18.10
C THR A 132 1.78 8.58 18.27
N GLN A 133 2.19 9.09 19.45
CA GLN A 133 2.33 10.53 19.67
C GLN A 133 3.39 11.15 18.75
N ASP A 134 4.56 10.52 18.64
CA ASP A 134 5.64 10.94 17.74
C ASP A 134 5.21 10.90 16.27
N PHE A 135 4.60 9.79 15.84
CA PHE A 135 4.08 9.59 14.49
C PHE A 135 3.12 10.71 14.07
N TRP A 136 2.12 11.06 14.91
CA TRP A 136 1.16 12.11 14.62
C TRP A 136 1.73 13.52 14.75
N ARG A 137 2.75 13.73 15.58
CA ARG A 137 3.39 15.04 15.76
C ARG A 137 4.31 15.40 14.60
N TYR A 138 5.07 14.42 14.08
CA TYR A 138 6.15 14.70 13.14
C TYR A 138 6.01 14.00 11.79
N ARG A 139 5.57 12.73 11.78
CA ARG A 139 5.62 11.91 10.57
C ARG A 139 4.41 12.11 9.66
N VAL A 140 3.21 12.03 10.19
CA VAL A 140 1.97 12.26 9.42
C VAL A 140 1.98 13.64 8.75
N PRO A 141 2.28 14.77 9.44
CA PRO A 141 2.36 16.08 8.79
C PRO A 141 3.42 16.16 7.71
N LYS A 142 4.59 15.55 7.92
CA LYS A 142 5.67 15.55 6.93
C LYS A 142 5.28 14.78 5.67
N ILE A 143 4.77 13.55 5.82
CA ILE A 143 4.55 12.66 4.69
C ILE A 143 3.26 13.03 3.95
N LEU A 144 2.14 13.25 4.64
CA LEU A 144 0.91 13.66 3.95
C LEU A 144 1.00 15.10 3.40
N GLY A 145 1.73 15.99 4.08
CA GLY A 145 2.06 17.32 3.54
C GLY A 145 2.93 17.27 2.29
N TYR A 146 3.82 16.28 2.18
CA TYR A 146 4.55 16.02 0.95
C TYR A 146 3.60 15.63 -0.20
N PHE A 147 2.67 14.69 0.01
CA PHE A 147 1.69 14.30 -1.00
C PHE A 147 0.74 15.45 -1.36
N GLU A 148 0.35 16.28 -0.40
CA GLU A 148 -0.41 17.52 -0.66
C GLU A 148 0.36 18.45 -1.60
N THR A 149 1.68 18.60 -1.39
CA THR A 149 2.56 19.39 -2.26
C THR A 149 2.73 18.76 -3.64
N VAL A 150 2.88 17.43 -3.72
CA VAL A 150 2.95 16.72 -5.00
C VAL A 150 1.68 16.96 -5.81
N LEU A 151 0.51 16.80 -5.21
CA LEU A 151 -0.77 17.06 -5.87
C LEU A 151 -0.90 18.53 -6.35
N ALA A 152 -0.44 19.48 -5.54
CA ALA A 152 -0.44 20.90 -5.94
C ALA A 152 0.41 21.17 -7.19
N ARG A 153 1.45 20.37 -7.44
CA ARG A 153 2.42 20.53 -8.54
C ARG A 153 2.22 19.56 -9.70
N SER A 154 1.35 18.58 -9.58
CA SER A 154 1.19 17.51 -10.57
C SER A 154 0.61 17.96 -11.93
N GLY A 155 0.02 19.16 -11.98
CA GLY A 155 -0.65 19.66 -13.18
C GLY A 155 -1.98 18.96 -13.51
N GLY A 156 -2.52 18.18 -12.57
CA GLY A 156 -3.78 17.47 -12.72
C GLY A 156 -4.42 17.09 -11.39
N ASN A 157 -5.31 16.11 -11.44
CA ASN A 157 -6.08 15.66 -10.27
C ASN A 157 -5.44 14.48 -9.53
N TYR A 158 -4.36 13.93 -10.06
CA TYR A 158 -3.69 12.73 -9.56
C TYR A 158 -2.20 12.99 -9.33
N LEU A 159 -1.53 12.13 -8.58
CA LEU A 159 -0.13 12.29 -8.20
C LEU A 159 0.84 12.33 -9.40
N THR A 160 0.48 11.65 -10.49
CA THR A 160 1.28 11.61 -11.72
C THR A 160 0.70 12.49 -12.84
N GLY A 161 -0.24 13.39 -12.52
CA GLY A 161 -0.84 14.32 -13.49
C GLY A 161 -2.33 14.11 -13.69
N ARG A 162 -2.76 13.87 -14.94
CA ARG A 162 -4.19 13.85 -15.31
C ARG A 162 -4.85 12.48 -15.24
N LYS A 163 -4.09 11.40 -15.16
CA LYS A 163 -4.60 10.02 -15.18
C LYS A 163 -4.33 9.34 -13.86
N LEU A 164 -5.31 8.55 -13.43
CA LEU A 164 -5.20 7.68 -12.27
C LEU A 164 -4.02 6.71 -12.45
N SER A 165 -3.27 6.51 -11.38
CA SER A 165 -2.17 5.55 -11.32
C SER A 165 -2.25 4.69 -10.06
N TYR A 166 -1.50 3.60 -10.01
CA TYR A 166 -1.48 2.72 -8.83
C TYR A 166 -1.06 3.44 -7.54
N VAL A 167 -0.29 4.52 -7.66
CA VAL A 167 0.13 5.28 -6.47
C VAL A 167 -0.99 6.13 -5.88
N ASP A 168 -1.97 6.55 -6.70
CA ASP A 168 -3.17 7.24 -6.23
C ASP A 168 -4.05 6.27 -5.42
N LEU A 169 -4.24 5.05 -5.93
CA LEU A 169 -4.93 3.96 -5.22
C LEU A 169 -4.23 3.62 -3.90
N SER A 170 -2.90 3.67 -3.90
CA SER A 170 -2.12 3.44 -2.69
C SER A 170 -2.30 4.57 -1.68
N LEU A 171 -2.35 5.83 -2.11
CA LEU A 171 -2.61 6.96 -1.21
C LEU A 171 -4.05 6.93 -0.68
N PHE A 172 -5.02 6.54 -1.51
CA PHE A 172 -6.40 6.26 -1.07
C PHE A 172 -6.41 5.26 0.09
N GLN A 173 -5.75 4.11 -0.06
CA GLN A 173 -5.68 3.08 0.99
C GLN A 173 -5.01 3.58 2.28
N ILE A 174 -4.00 4.45 2.16
CA ILE A 174 -3.39 5.09 3.33
C ILE A 174 -4.40 5.96 4.10
N VAL A 175 -5.18 6.76 3.40
CA VAL A 175 -6.21 7.62 4.02
C VAL A 175 -7.26 6.76 4.73
N GLU A 176 -7.76 5.71 4.07
CA GLU A 176 -8.71 4.77 4.67
C GLU A 176 -8.13 4.07 5.90
N GLY A 177 -6.90 3.57 5.81
CA GLY A 177 -6.21 2.94 6.94
C GLY A 177 -6.03 3.89 8.14
N LEU A 178 -5.68 5.16 7.89
CA LEU A 178 -5.54 6.16 8.94
C LEU A 178 -6.89 6.57 9.54
N ARG A 179 -7.95 6.65 8.73
CA ARG A 179 -9.33 6.86 9.21
C ARG A 179 -9.79 5.73 10.12
N HIS A 180 -9.50 4.48 9.72
CA HIS A 180 -9.82 3.30 10.52
C HIS A 180 -9.05 3.28 11.84
N ALA A 181 -7.73 3.39 11.80
CA ALA A 181 -6.88 3.25 12.98
C ALA A 181 -6.94 4.47 13.93
N PHE A 182 -7.15 5.67 13.39
CA PHE A 182 -7.09 6.93 14.14
C PHE A 182 -8.21 7.92 13.78
N PRO A 183 -9.50 7.53 13.86
CA PRO A 183 -10.61 8.31 13.31
C PRO A 183 -10.67 9.74 13.83
N LYS A 184 -10.49 9.95 15.12
CA LYS A 184 -10.56 11.29 15.73
C LYS A 184 -9.39 12.19 15.32
N ARG A 185 -8.18 11.62 15.16
CA ARG A 185 -6.99 12.37 14.74
C ARG A 185 -7.05 12.70 13.27
N MET A 186 -7.40 11.72 12.43
CA MET A 186 -7.51 11.89 10.99
C MET A 186 -8.55 12.94 10.62
N LYS A 187 -9.77 12.90 11.19
CA LYS A 187 -10.82 13.91 10.98
C LYS A 187 -10.34 15.35 11.23
N ARG A 188 -9.46 15.56 12.23
CA ARG A 188 -8.89 16.90 12.50
C ARG A 188 -7.80 17.27 11.50
N PHE A 189 -7.02 16.27 11.05
CA PHE A 189 -5.87 16.50 10.18
C PHE A 189 -6.26 16.71 8.72
N GLU A 190 -7.35 16.14 8.25
CA GLU A 190 -7.86 16.24 6.86
C GLU A 190 -7.98 17.69 6.38
N LYS A 191 -8.33 18.61 7.28
CA LYS A 191 -8.39 20.07 6.97
C LYS A 191 -7.06 20.66 6.48
N LYS A 192 -5.93 19.99 6.76
CA LYS A 192 -4.57 20.43 6.39
C LYS A 192 -4.09 19.82 5.07
N ILE A 193 -4.83 18.88 4.52
CA ILE A 193 -4.47 18.11 3.31
C ILE A 193 -5.66 18.00 2.34
N PRO A 194 -6.29 19.13 1.96
CA PRO A 194 -7.52 19.12 1.18
C PRO A 194 -7.38 18.45 -0.20
N ARG A 195 -6.21 18.52 -0.85
CA ARG A 195 -5.99 17.86 -2.15
C ARG A 195 -5.87 16.35 -2.01
N VAL A 196 -5.23 15.87 -0.96
CA VAL A 196 -5.17 14.43 -0.64
C VAL A 196 -6.58 13.88 -0.40
N ILE A 197 -7.43 14.63 0.33
CA ILE A 197 -8.81 14.22 0.55
C ILE A 197 -9.62 14.29 -0.74
N ALA A 198 -9.47 15.33 -1.56
CA ALA A 198 -10.12 15.42 -2.86
C ALA A 198 -9.69 14.30 -3.83
N LEU A 199 -8.44 13.83 -3.77
CA LEU A 199 -7.99 12.66 -4.50
C LEU A 199 -8.69 11.40 -3.97
N HIS A 200 -8.68 11.20 -2.64
CA HIS A 200 -9.36 10.07 -2.00
C HIS A 200 -10.83 9.98 -2.42
N ASP A 201 -11.57 11.09 -2.38
CA ASP A 201 -13.02 11.13 -2.69
C ASP A 201 -13.31 10.94 -4.19
N ARG A 202 -12.30 10.99 -5.04
CA ARG A 202 -12.39 10.78 -6.49
C ARG A 202 -12.11 9.34 -6.89
N VAL A 203 -11.31 8.61 -6.13
CA VAL A 203 -11.01 7.20 -6.31
C VAL A 203 -12.17 6.33 -5.86
#